data_60d54b2ab87bb75ffc3cc49142e8657c
#
_entry.id   60d54b2ab87bb75ffc3cc49142e8657c
#
_cell.length_a   1.000
_cell.length_b   1.000
_cell.length_c   1.000
_cell.angle_alpha   90.00
_cell.angle_beta   90.00
_cell.angle_gamma   90.00
#
_symmetry.space_group_name_H-M   'P 1'
#
loop_
_entity.id
_entity.type
_entity.pdbx_description
1 polymer ?
#
loop_
_entity_poly.entity_id
_entity_poly.type
_entity_poly.pdbx_seq_one_letter_code
_entity_poly.pdbx_strand_id
1 'polypeptide(L)'
;VNQFFSVDYKGRGDLFEGLDIWKEDKYRELQGTYPVISLSFARVKEMNYTTTREKICQILTNLYIKHSYLKESDVLTDADRAYFNRMLEVEIRDSDVTSALHQLSDYMQRYYGKKVIILLDEYDTPMQEAYVHGFWDEMVSFIRSLFNSTFKTNPYMARGVMTGITRVSKESVFSDLNNLKVVTTTSNEYE
;
A
#
# COMPACT_ATOMS: atom_id res chain seq x y z
N VAL A 1 9.13 3.42 -9.53
CA VAL A 1 9.42 3.43 -8.09
C VAL A 1 9.55 1.99 -7.56
N ASN A 2 8.55 1.11 -7.78
CA ASN A 2 8.61 -0.29 -7.32
C ASN A 2 9.88 -0.99 -7.82
N GLN A 3 10.11 -1.03 -9.13
CA GLN A 3 11.28 -1.69 -9.75
C GLN A 3 12.62 -1.15 -9.27
N PHE A 4 12.66 0.13 -8.86
CA PHE A 4 13.88 0.74 -8.36
C PHE A 4 14.20 0.29 -6.93
N PHE A 5 13.23 0.35 -6.03
CA PHE A 5 13.48 0.10 -4.62
C PHE A 5 13.32 -1.37 -4.20
N SER A 6 12.43 -2.14 -4.86
CA SER A 6 12.08 -3.49 -4.39
C SER A 6 13.24 -4.46 -4.46
N VAL A 7 13.42 -5.21 -3.36
CA VAL A 7 14.34 -6.35 -3.27
C VAL A 7 14.07 -7.41 -4.35
N ASP A 8 12.84 -7.49 -4.88
CA ASP A 8 12.46 -8.38 -5.99
C ASP A 8 13.23 -8.06 -7.27
N TYR A 9 13.74 -6.83 -7.40
CA TYR A 9 14.49 -6.33 -8.55
C TYR A 9 15.97 -6.08 -8.23
N LYS A 10 16.49 -6.65 -7.15
CA LYS A 10 17.90 -6.50 -6.76
C LYS A 10 18.81 -6.95 -7.90
N GLY A 11 19.79 -6.10 -8.24
CA GLY A 11 20.72 -6.34 -9.33
C GLY A 11 20.21 -6.01 -10.74
N ARG A 12 19.00 -5.45 -10.86
CA ARG A 12 18.41 -5.01 -12.13
C ARG A 12 18.69 -3.52 -12.42
N GLY A 13 19.95 -3.10 -12.21
CA GLY A 13 20.44 -1.77 -12.57
C GLY A 13 20.29 -1.44 -14.05
N ASP A 14 20.31 -2.46 -14.91
CA ASP A 14 20.08 -2.37 -16.35
C ASP A 14 18.80 -1.60 -16.71
N LEU A 15 17.76 -1.66 -15.88
CA LEU A 15 16.49 -0.97 -16.11
C LEU A 15 16.58 0.56 -15.96
N PHE A 16 17.67 1.08 -15.38
CA PHE A 16 17.83 2.49 -15.02
C PHE A 16 19.00 3.17 -15.75
N GLU A 17 19.73 2.40 -16.58
CA GLU A 17 20.81 2.94 -17.41
C GLU A 17 20.28 4.03 -18.33
N GLY A 18 21.01 5.15 -18.38
CA GLY A 18 20.62 6.34 -19.13
C GLY A 18 19.65 7.31 -18.43
N LEU A 19 19.08 6.93 -17.28
CA LEU A 19 18.26 7.83 -16.49
C LEU A 19 19.12 8.68 -15.53
N ASP A 20 18.63 9.88 -15.19
CA ASP A 20 19.37 10.80 -14.30
C ASP A 20 19.62 10.20 -12.92
N ILE A 21 18.65 9.45 -12.38
CA ILE A 21 18.81 8.76 -11.10
C ILE A 21 20.01 7.78 -11.09
N TRP A 22 20.38 7.26 -12.25
CA TRP A 22 21.49 6.30 -12.37
C TRP A 22 22.88 6.94 -12.45
N LYS A 23 22.95 8.27 -12.66
CA LYS A 23 24.21 9.00 -12.74
C LYS A 23 24.91 9.16 -11.39
N GLU A 24 24.15 9.08 -10.27
CA GLU A 24 24.62 9.32 -8.92
C GLU A 24 24.76 8.02 -8.12
N ASP A 25 25.96 7.73 -7.61
CA ASP A 25 26.26 6.52 -6.85
C ASP A 25 25.33 6.32 -5.65
N LYS A 26 25.05 7.41 -4.91
CA LYS A 26 24.15 7.38 -3.74
C LYS A 26 22.76 6.84 -4.03
N TYR A 27 22.26 7.02 -5.27
CA TYR A 27 20.97 6.47 -5.67
C TYR A 27 21.11 5.04 -6.18
N ARG A 28 22.21 4.71 -6.89
CA ARG A 28 22.48 3.33 -7.31
C ARG A 28 22.56 2.36 -6.13
N GLU A 29 23.12 2.80 -5.00
CA GLU A 29 23.21 2.01 -3.77
C GLU A 29 21.83 1.70 -3.16
N LEU A 30 20.78 2.47 -3.49
CA LEU A 30 19.41 2.23 -3.02
C LEU A 30 18.64 1.21 -3.86
N GLN A 31 19.13 0.91 -5.09
CA GLN A 31 18.44 0.02 -6.01
C GLN A 31 18.32 -1.38 -5.43
N GLY A 32 17.10 -1.91 -5.41
CA GLY A 32 16.81 -3.27 -4.95
C GLY A 32 17.08 -3.52 -3.46
N THR A 33 16.98 -2.49 -2.61
CA THR A 33 17.35 -2.60 -1.20
C THR A 33 16.20 -2.52 -0.20
N TYR A 34 14.98 -2.27 -0.64
CA TYR A 34 13.81 -2.16 0.26
C TYR A 34 12.80 -3.29 -0.01
N PRO A 35 12.20 -3.86 1.04
CA PRO A 35 10.95 -4.57 0.87
C PRO A 35 9.86 -3.58 0.45
N VAL A 36 9.11 -3.90 -0.60
CA VAL A 36 8.09 -3.01 -1.16
C VAL A 36 6.73 -3.71 -1.18
N ILE A 37 5.74 -3.08 -0.56
CA ILE A 37 4.33 -3.43 -0.68
C ILE A 37 3.75 -2.55 -1.78
N SER A 38 3.31 -3.15 -2.89
CA SER A 38 2.75 -2.40 -4.02
C SER A 38 1.40 -2.96 -4.41
N LEU A 39 0.38 -2.10 -4.43
CA LEU A 39 -0.97 -2.42 -4.82
C LEU A 39 -1.61 -1.26 -5.59
N SER A 40 -2.68 -1.55 -6.35
CA SER A 40 -3.42 -0.57 -7.12
C SER A 40 -4.91 -0.78 -6.98
N PHE A 41 -5.66 0.31 -6.83
CA PHE A 41 -7.12 0.33 -6.82
C PHE A 41 -7.73 0.69 -8.19
N ALA A 42 -6.93 0.78 -9.26
CA ALA A 42 -7.37 1.13 -10.61
C ALA A 42 -8.56 0.30 -11.13
N ARG A 43 -8.70 -0.93 -10.66
CA ARG A 43 -9.77 -1.85 -11.08
C ARG A 43 -10.94 -1.95 -10.10
N VAL A 44 -10.97 -1.10 -9.08
CA VAL A 44 -12.06 -1.05 -8.08
C VAL A 44 -13.13 -0.08 -8.57
N LYS A 45 -13.97 -0.55 -9.50
CA LYS A 45 -15.00 0.25 -10.20
C LYS A 45 -16.37 -0.40 -10.06
N GLU A 46 -16.75 -0.63 -8.80
CA GLU A 46 -17.99 -1.32 -8.46
C GLU A 46 -19.10 -0.30 -8.12
N MET A 47 -20.36 -0.71 -8.31
CA MET A 47 -21.52 0.18 -8.21
C MET A 47 -22.15 0.23 -6.81
N ASN A 48 -21.62 -0.50 -5.82
CA ASN A 48 -22.12 -0.51 -4.46
C ASN A 48 -21.00 -0.85 -3.47
N TYR A 49 -21.23 -0.52 -2.18
CA TYR A 49 -20.26 -0.72 -1.11
C TYR A 49 -19.79 -2.17 -0.98
N THR A 50 -20.72 -3.12 -0.96
CA THR A 50 -20.41 -4.54 -0.73
C THR A 50 -19.42 -5.08 -1.75
N THR A 51 -19.71 -4.92 -3.04
CA THR A 51 -18.83 -5.40 -4.12
C THR A 51 -17.51 -4.63 -4.20
N THR A 52 -17.51 -3.33 -3.88
CA THR A 52 -16.29 -2.52 -3.78
C THR A 52 -15.38 -3.05 -2.67
N ARG A 53 -15.95 -3.30 -1.49
CA ARG A 53 -15.24 -3.89 -0.34
C ARG A 53 -14.67 -5.27 -0.69
N GLU A 54 -15.48 -6.15 -1.27
CA GLU A 54 -15.04 -7.49 -1.72
C GLU A 54 -13.84 -7.39 -2.68
N LYS A 55 -13.88 -6.43 -3.61
CA LYS A 55 -12.80 -6.21 -4.56
C LYS A 55 -11.50 -5.76 -3.88
N ILE A 56 -11.60 -4.87 -2.88
CA ILE A 56 -10.45 -4.45 -2.07
C ILE A 56 -9.92 -5.65 -1.26
N CYS A 57 -10.79 -6.45 -0.64
CA CYS A 57 -10.40 -7.67 0.07
C CYS A 57 -9.63 -8.62 -0.85
N GLN A 58 -10.12 -8.84 -2.07
CA GLN A 58 -9.45 -9.69 -3.06
C GLN A 58 -8.03 -9.18 -3.41
N ILE A 59 -7.87 -7.85 -3.55
CA ILE A 59 -6.54 -7.25 -3.80
C ILE A 59 -5.60 -7.53 -2.62
N LEU A 60 -6.08 -7.37 -1.38
CA LEU A 60 -5.29 -7.64 -0.18
C LEU A 60 -4.97 -9.14 -0.02
N THR A 61 -5.94 -10.01 -0.29
CA THR A 61 -5.72 -11.48 -0.31
C THR A 61 -4.63 -11.85 -1.32
N ASN A 62 -4.70 -11.34 -2.54
CA ASN A 62 -3.68 -11.59 -3.56
C ASN A 62 -2.29 -11.07 -3.14
N LEU A 63 -2.25 -9.95 -2.42
CA LEU A 63 -1.02 -9.43 -1.84
C LEU A 63 -0.45 -10.39 -0.79
N TYR A 64 -1.28 -10.96 0.09
CA TYR A 64 -0.86 -11.95 1.07
C TYR A 64 -0.41 -13.26 0.40
N ILE A 65 -1.10 -13.72 -0.65
CA ILE A 65 -0.67 -14.88 -1.45
C ILE A 65 0.73 -14.63 -2.04
N LYS A 66 0.97 -13.46 -2.62
CA LYS A 66 2.29 -13.09 -3.16
C LYS A 66 3.40 -13.20 -2.10
N HIS A 67 3.09 -12.87 -0.86
CA HIS A 67 4.04 -12.89 0.26
C HIS A 67 3.90 -14.14 1.15
N SER A 68 3.35 -15.25 0.63
CA SER A 68 3.13 -16.49 1.39
C SER A 68 4.41 -17.12 1.95
N TYR A 69 5.57 -16.84 1.36
CA TYR A 69 6.88 -17.27 1.89
C TYR A 69 7.13 -16.79 3.34
N LEU A 70 6.49 -15.70 3.78
CA LEU A 70 6.58 -15.24 5.16
C LEU A 70 6.02 -16.25 6.17
N LYS A 71 4.99 -17.02 5.79
CA LYS A 71 4.40 -18.06 6.64
C LYS A 71 5.38 -19.17 6.96
N GLU A 72 6.23 -19.52 5.98
CA GLU A 72 7.20 -20.59 6.09
C GLU A 72 8.48 -20.15 6.84
N SER A 73 8.58 -18.85 7.15
CA SER A 73 9.72 -18.30 7.86
C SER A 73 9.56 -18.39 9.37
N ASP A 74 10.69 -18.35 10.10
CA ASP A 74 10.72 -18.36 11.57
C ASP A 74 10.37 -17.00 12.20
N VAL A 75 10.15 -15.96 11.39
CA VAL A 75 9.88 -14.62 11.91
C VAL A 75 8.43 -14.40 12.35
N LEU A 76 7.49 -15.25 11.90
CA LEU A 76 6.08 -15.19 12.30
C LEU A 76 5.82 -16.08 13.51
N THR A 77 5.11 -15.50 14.50
CA THR A 77 4.53 -16.26 15.61
C THR A 77 3.31 -17.07 15.16
N ASP A 78 2.82 -17.98 15.98
CA ASP A 78 1.58 -18.72 15.69
C ASP A 78 0.36 -17.80 15.56
N ALA A 79 0.31 -16.72 16.35
CA ALA A 79 -0.73 -15.71 16.25
C ALA A 79 -0.66 -14.95 14.91
N ASP A 80 0.54 -14.62 14.44
CA ASP A 80 0.76 -13.99 13.13
C ASP A 80 0.32 -14.91 11.99
N ARG A 81 0.68 -16.21 12.08
CA ARG A 81 0.24 -17.22 11.09
C ARG A 81 -1.27 -17.37 11.07
N ALA A 82 -1.92 -17.34 12.24
CA ALA A 82 -3.38 -17.38 12.33
C ALA A 82 -4.01 -16.14 11.66
N TYR A 83 -3.46 -14.94 11.90
CA TYR A 83 -3.90 -13.72 11.22
C TYR A 83 -3.68 -13.81 9.71
N PHE A 84 -2.49 -14.23 9.27
CA PHE A 84 -2.15 -14.41 7.86
C PHE A 84 -3.13 -15.36 7.16
N ASN A 85 -3.50 -16.48 7.81
CA ASN A 85 -4.46 -17.43 7.28
C ASN A 85 -5.85 -16.81 7.12
N ARG A 86 -6.33 -15.98 8.09
CA ARG A 86 -7.61 -15.28 7.95
C ARG A 86 -7.65 -14.34 6.74
N MET A 87 -6.50 -13.74 6.37
CA MET A 87 -6.41 -12.92 5.16
C MET A 87 -6.54 -13.73 3.86
N LEU A 88 -6.51 -15.06 3.92
CA LEU A 88 -6.72 -15.96 2.78
C LEU A 88 -8.14 -16.56 2.73
N GLU A 89 -9.01 -16.22 3.70
CA GLU A 89 -10.39 -16.68 3.75
C GLU A 89 -11.27 -15.92 2.73
N VAL A 90 -12.43 -16.49 2.40
CA VAL A 90 -13.39 -15.88 1.47
C VAL A 90 -14.05 -14.64 2.10
N GLU A 91 -14.40 -14.74 3.40
CA GLU A 91 -15.00 -13.64 4.14
C GLU A 91 -14.03 -13.13 5.21
N ILE A 92 -13.42 -11.96 4.94
CA ILE A 92 -12.49 -11.32 5.86
C ILE A 92 -13.23 -10.24 6.65
N ARG A 93 -13.03 -10.20 7.99
CA ARG A 93 -13.62 -9.17 8.85
C ARG A 93 -12.99 -7.80 8.56
N ASP A 94 -13.76 -6.73 8.72
CA ASP A 94 -13.28 -5.36 8.51
C ASP A 94 -12.08 -5.02 9.40
N SER A 95 -12.05 -5.52 10.64
CA SER A 95 -10.91 -5.34 11.55
C SER A 95 -9.61 -5.94 11.01
N ASP A 96 -9.69 -7.09 10.34
CA ASP A 96 -8.53 -7.74 9.72
C ASP A 96 -8.13 -7.01 8.43
N VAL A 97 -9.11 -6.65 7.58
CA VAL A 97 -8.89 -5.92 6.32
C VAL A 97 -8.22 -4.57 6.57
N THR A 98 -8.74 -3.78 7.51
CA THR A 98 -8.23 -2.44 7.79
C THR A 98 -6.83 -2.44 8.41
N SER A 99 -6.41 -3.55 9.02
CA SER A 99 -5.07 -3.74 9.59
C SER A 99 -4.09 -4.44 8.64
N ALA A 100 -4.56 -4.91 7.47
CA ALA A 100 -3.80 -5.82 6.61
C ALA A 100 -2.43 -5.28 6.18
N LEU A 101 -2.35 -4.04 5.71
CA LEU A 101 -1.10 -3.43 5.24
C LEU A 101 -0.13 -3.14 6.39
N HIS A 102 -0.66 -2.78 7.56
CA HIS A 102 0.14 -2.60 8.78
C HIS A 102 0.79 -3.92 9.22
N GLN A 103 0.01 -5.00 9.31
CA GLN A 103 0.51 -6.32 9.70
C GLN A 103 1.52 -6.87 8.68
N LEU A 104 1.24 -6.75 7.39
CA LEU A 104 2.19 -7.17 6.36
C LEU A 104 3.50 -6.37 6.43
N SER A 105 3.43 -5.07 6.78
CA SER A 105 4.61 -4.23 6.98
C SER A 105 5.49 -4.75 8.13
N ASP A 106 4.89 -5.14 9.25
CA ASP A 106 5.59 -5.75 10.38
C ASP A 106 6.27 -7.05 9.96
N TYR A 107 5.54 -7.96 9.32
CA TYR A 107 6.07 -9.25 8.89
C TYR A 107 7.26 -9.09 7.93
N MET A 108 7.12 -8.21 6.95
CA MET A 108 8.21 -7.93 6.00
C MET A 108 9.39 -7.25 6.67
N GLN A 109 9.17 -6.30 7.60
CA GLN A 109 10.27 -5.69 8.33
C GLN A 109 11.05 -6.72 9.14
N ARG A 110 10.36 -7.63 9.84
CA ARG A 110 11.04 -8.70 10.61
C ARG A 110 11.82 -9.64 9.70
N TYR A 111 11.28 -9.99 8.54
CA TYR A 111 11.91 -10.89 7.59
C TYR A 111 13.15 -10.28 6.92
N TYR A 112 13.05 -9.03 6.46
CA TYR A 112 14.13 -8.36 5.72
C TYR A 112 15.08 -7.54 6.61
N GLY A 113 14.75 -7.35 7.89
CA GLY A 113 15.51 -6.48 8.79
C GLY A 113 15.45 -5.01 8.40
N LYS A 114 14.50 -4.59 7.56
CA LYS A 114 14.40 -3.24 7.00
C LYS A 114 12.95 -2.80 6.84
N LYS A 115 12.66 -1.53 7.18
CA LYS A 115 11.32 -0.94 7.03
C LYS A 115 10.87 -0.97 5.57
N VAL A 116 9.56 -1.13 5.38
CA VAL A 116 8.95 -1.27 4.05
C VAL A 116 8.69 0.08 3.37
N ILE A 117 8.64 0.07 2.04
CA ILE A 117 8.02 1.14 1.25
C ILE A 117 6.64 0.66 0.81
N ILE A 118 5.60 1.49 1.00
CA ILE A 118 4.24 1.18 0.56
C ILE A 118 3.89 2.07 -0.62
N LEU A 119 3.48 1.45 -1.72
CA LEU A 119 3.05 2.10 -2.95
C LEU A 119 1.59 1.76 -3.20
N LEU A 120 0.73 2.76 -3.19
CA LEU A 120 -0.71 2.62 -3.48
C LEU A 120 -1.08 3.49 -4.67
N ASP A 121 -1.37 2.83 -5.78
CA ASP A 121 -1.74 3.49 -7.03
C ASP A 121 -3.25 3.62 -7.16
N GLU A 122 -3.70 4.77 -7.70
CA GLU A 122 -5.09 5.12 -7.89
C GLU A 122 -5.96 4.93 -6.63
N TYR A 123 -5.47 5.47 -5.50
CA TYR A 123 -6.11 5.35 -4.20
C TYR A 123 -7.55 5.90 -4.16
N ASP A 124 -7.85 6.83 -5.05
CA ASP A 124 -9.10 7.60 -5.12
C ASP A 124 -10.18 6.93 -5.98
N THR A 125 -9.84 5.93 -6.80
CA THR A 125 -10.81 5.25 -7.68
C THR A 125 -12.04 4.71 -6.93
N PRO A 126 -11.93 3.94 -5.82
CA PRO A 126 -13.12 3.47 -5.10
C PRO A 126 -13.94 4.60 -4.47
N MET A 127 -13.31 5.74 -4.17
CA MET A 127 -13.99 6.93 -3.64
C MET A 127 -14.77 7.66 -4.72
N GLN A 128 -14.24 7.73 -5.95
CA GLN A 128 -14.94 8.31 -7.11
C GLN A 128 -16.20 7.51 -7.42
N GLU A 129 -16.10 6.18 -7.49
CA GLU A 129 -17.26 5.30 -7.71
C GLU A 129 -18.29 5.44 -6.59
N ALA A 130 -17.85 5.51 -5.33
CA ALA A 130 -18.73 5.70 -4.19
C ALA A 130 -19.50 7.02 -4.25
N TYR A 131 -18.86 8.10 -4.71
CA TYR A 131 -19.52 9.38 -4.93
C TYR A 131 -20.58 9.32 -6.03
N VAL A 132 -20.24 8.71 -7.17
CA VAL A 132 -21.15 8.60 -8.31
C VAL A 132 -22.35 7.71 -8.01
N HIS A 133 -22.16 6.63 -7.25
CA HIS A 133 -23.17 5.60 -6.98
C HIS A 133 -23.86 5.73 -5.61
N GLY A 134 -23.51 6.75 -4.81
CA GLY A 134 -24.27 7.12 -3.60
C GLY A 134 -23.97 6.28 -2.35
N PHE A 135 -22.78 5.63 -2.27
CA PHE A 135 -22.33 4.92 -1.07
C PHE A 135 -21.05 5.53 -0.46
N TRP A 136 -20.96 6.86 -0.54
CA TRP A 136 -19.80 7.64 -0.11
C TRP A 136 -19.45 7.47 1.38
N ASP A 137 -20.42 7.56 2.27
CA ASP A 137 -20.16 7.58 3.71
C ASP A 137 -19.59 6.25 4.22
N GLU A 138 -20.10 5.12 3.72
CA GLU A 138 -19.61 3.79 4.05
C GLU A 138 -18.18 3.61 3.53
N MET A 139 -17.92 4.03 2.30
CA MET A 139 -16.60 3.91 1.68
C MET A 139 -15.57 4.82 2.36
N VAL A 140 -15.94 6.07 2.72
CA VAL A 140 -15.07 6.98 3.49
C VAL A 140 -14.68 6.36 4.82
N SER A 141 -15.65 5.80 5.55
CA SER A 141 -15.37 5.17 6.85
C SER A 141 -14.39 4.01 6.73
N PHE A 142 -14.60 3.15 5.75
CA PHE A 142 -13.74 1.98 5.49
C PHE A 142 -12.33 2.39 5.07
N ILE A 143 -12.20 3.25 4.05
CA ILE A 143 -10.90 3.71 3.52
C ILE A 143 -10.12 4.52 4.56
N ARG A 144 -10.80 5.38 5.34
CA ARG A 144 -10.16 6.12 6.45
C ARG A 144 -9.54 5.17 7.47
N SER A 145 -10.26 4.12 7.85
CA SER A 145 -9.77 3.12 8.80
C SER A 145 -8.53 2.38 8.24
N LEU A 146 -8.58 1.93 6.98
CA LEU A 146 -7.48 1.29 6.30
C LEU A 146 -6.24 2.21 6.20
N PHE A 147 -6.43 3.47 5.81
CA PHE A 147 -5.32 4.41 5.61
C PHE A 147 -4.73 4.89 6.94
N ASN A 148 -5.54 5.10 7.97
CA ASN A 148 -5.04 5.45 9.29
C ASN A 148 -4.14 4.34 9.85
N SER A 149 -4.56 3.09 9.77
CA SER A 149 -3.75 1.94 10.18
C SER A 149 -2.45 1.84 9.37
N THR A 150 -2.55 2.07 8.06
CA THR A 150 -1.42 1.89 7.13
C THR A 150 -0.39 3.01 7.21
N PHE A 151 -0.82 4.28 7.28
CA PHE A 151 0.05 5.43 7.04
C PHE A 151 0.24 6.35 8.25
N LYS A 152 -0.69 6.39 9.21
CA LYS A 152 -0.61 7.34 10.33
C LYS A 152 0.39 6.92 11.39
N THR A 153 0.32 5.67 11.82
CA THR A 153 1.07 5.15 12.97
C THR A 153 1.77 3.82 12.67
N ASN A 154 2.25 3.65 11.46
CA ASN A 154 2.95 2.44 11.04
C ASN A 154 4.47 2.57 11.29
N PRO A 155 5.02 2.01 12.38
CA PRO A 155 6.43 2.11 12.71
C PRO A 155 7.32 1.29 11.76
N TYR A 156 6.73 0.36 11.03
CA TYR A 156 7.41 -0.56 10.11
C TYR A 156 7.57 0.02 8.70
N MET A 157 6.95 1.17 8.43
CA MET A 157 7.01 1.86 7.14
C MET A 157 8.15 2.89 7.12
N ALA A 158 8.99 2.84 6.09
CA ALA A 158 10.01 3.85 5.79
C ALA A 158 9.42 5.02 5.01
N ARG A 159 8.59 4.72 3.99
CA ARG A 159 7.92 5.68 3.12
C ARG A 159 6.60 5.10 2.61
N GLY A 160 5.59 5.98 2.50
CA GLY A 160 4.35 5.70 1.78
C GLY A 160 4.24 6.64 0.58
N VAL A 161 3.85 6.12 -0.58
CA VAL A 161 3.55 6.90 -1.79
C VAL A 161 2.18 6.50 -2.28
N MET A 162 1.29 7.48 -2.39
CA MET A 162 -0.04 7.29 -2.96
C MET A 162 -0.19 8.15 -4.21
N THR A 163 -0.71 7.58 -5.29
CA THR A 163 -1.03 8.29 -6.52
C THR A 163 -2.53 8.26 -6.77
N GLY A 164 -3.06 9.33 -7.38
CA GLY A 164 -4.47 9.48 -7.73
C GLY A 164 -4.69 10.69 -8.62
N ILE A 165 -5.82 10.75 -9.29
CA ILE A 165 -6.21 11.85 -10.19
C ILE A 165 -6.93 12.95 -9.41
N THR A 166 -7.79 12.57 -8.46
CA THR A 166 -8.55 13.50 -7.65
C THR A 166 -7.97 13.62 -6.24
N ARG A 167 -7.87 14.85 -5.80
CA ARG A 167 -7.62 15.10 -4.38
C ARG A 167 -8.93 14.89 -3.63
N VAL A 168 -9.13 13.70 -3.10
CA VAL A 168 -10.18 13.48 -2.10
C VAL A 168 -9.95 14.47 -0.97
N SER A 169 -10.97 15.26 -0.61
CA SER A 169 -10.80 16.38 0.32
C SER A 169 -10.15 15.93 1.63
N LYS A 170 -9.23 16.75 2.16
CA LYS A 170 -8.56 16.46 3.44
C LYS A 170 -9.55 16.14 4.57
N GLU A 171 -10.73 16.71 4.50
CA GLU A 171 -11.75 16.63 5.55
C GLU A 171 -12.46 15.28 5.61
N SER A 172 -12.41 14.47 4.55
CA SER A 172 -13.12 13.19 4.52
C SER A 172 -12.24 11.97 4.83
N VAL A 173 -11.10 11.83 4.16
CA VAL A 173 -10.26 10.63 4.25
C VAL A 173 -8.92 10.89 4.92
N PHE A 174 -8.35 12.09 4.70
CA PHE A 174 -7.00 12.44 5.15
C PHE A 174 -6.95 13.39 6.34
N SER A 175 -8.10 13.72 6.97
CA SER A 175 -8.13 14.63 8.13
C SER A 175 -7.20 14.20 9.26
N ASP A 176 -7.01 12.89 9.39
CA ASP A 176 -6.20 12.29 10.45
C ASP A 176 -4.74 12.05 10.07
N LEU A 177 -4.38 12.21 8.79
CA LEU A 177 -3.01 11.98 8.30
C LEU A 177 -2.23 13.32 8.27
N ASN A 178 -1.61 13.67 9.39
CA ASN A 178 -0.87 14.93 9.55
C ASN A 178 0.52 14.93 8.88
N ASN A 179 0.99 13.78 8.40
CA ASN A 179 2.33 13.56 7.85
C ASN A 179 2.35 13.50 6.31
N LEU A 180 1.28 13.90 5.64
CA LEU A 180 1.21 13.88 4.18
C LEU A 180 1.91 15.10 3.57
N LYS A 181 2.83 14.84 2.63
CA LYS A 181 3.30 15.82 1.66
C LYS A 181 2.53 15.61 0.35
N VAL A 182 1.76 16.60 -0.07
CA VAL A 182 1.00 16.56 -1.32
C VAL A 182 1.83 17.21 -2.42
N VAL A 183 2.04 16.48 -3.51
CA VAL A 183 2.74 16.95 -4.72
C VAL A 183 1.76 16.85 -5.88
N THR A 184 1.63 17.91 -6.65
CA THR A 184 0.80 18.00 -7.85
C THR A 184 1.66 18.29 -9.06
N THR A 185 1.11 18.09 -10.27
CA THR A 185 1.80 18.46 -11.53
C THR A 185 2.11 19.94 -11.66
N THR A 186 1.54 20.78 -10.79
CA THR A 186 1.79 22.23 -10.71
C THR A 186 2.68 22.62 -9.53
N SER A 187 3.29 21.66 -8.84
CA SER A 187 4.19 21.93 -7.71
C SER A 187 5.58 22.28 -8.23
N ASN A 188 6.08 23.48 -7.91
CA ASN A 188 7.38 23.99 -8.36
C ASN A 188 8.60 23.25 -7.75
N GLU A 189 8.40 22.30 -6.85
CA GLU A 189 9.50 21.62 -6.16
C GLU A 189 10.22 20.55 -7.01
N TYR A 190 9.69 20.22 -8.19
CA TYR A 190 10.14 19.11 -9.03
C TYR A 190 10.23 19.47 -10.52
N GLU A 191 10.41 20.78 -10.83
CA GLU A 191 10.75 21.26 -12.17
C GLU A 191 12.23 21.03 -12.50
#